data_62f2c76752af011fa07f688e48ab73d1
#
_entry.id   62f2c76752af011fa07f688e48ab73d1
#
_cell.length_a   1.000
_cell.length_b   1.000
_cell.length_c   1.000
_cell.angle_alpha   90.00
_cell.angle_beta   90.00
_cell.angle_gamma   90.00
#
_symmetry.space_group_name_H-M   'P 1'
#
loop_
_entity.id
_entity.type
_entity.pdbx_description
1 polymer ?
#
loop_
_entity_poly.entity_id
_entity_poly.type
_entity_poly.pdbx_seq_one_letter_code
_entity_poly.pdbx_strand_id
1 'polypeptide(L)'
;MTTVHETEWCDDDEATKLPVGGNVAFREWKCKTANGDLLGAGSDINQKFSRLDYFLMMFPHKHIQTIVMLTNRHLATVKKPQTSIGEILKLFGVLILTTKFEFGSRRMLWSIVAPSKYVPAPCFGKTGMVRNRFDDLWRYILFSDQPAERPDNMSHEKYRWCLVDDFVKEFNDHREHMFIPSDWLCADESISRWYGQGGHWINMGLPMYIAIDRKPENGCEIQNSACGRSGVMLRLKLVKTAEECETEHANTADDGLLHGTRVLKALVAPWTNSNRIVCADSYFASVGCCEELKRIGLRFIGVVKTATKRFPMQYLSQIELENRGEFSGLVCRDHSGDPKFLSFVWMDRERRYFISSASSLQEGEPYSRKRWRQVSEEDNAEPENVELTIPQPKAAEIYYAVCGKIDQHNRHRQATLQLETKLATHDWSKRVNLSILAITMVDTWLVYKQCTHTSEIQKDFYGYLAEELIDNAYDTAGTRQAARRSRGEMSVPRNYTGVVAENGMLRSGASIHLTPTKKMRRVKGNITKHRQQRVCRECKKFKTKHVCSVCHDENLEHWLCHTDTGRSCFATHVADNHDML
;
A
#
# COMPACT_ATOMS: atom_id res chain seq x y z
N MET A 1 -5.22 49.17 3.75
CA MET A 1 -5.25 48.30 4.98
C MET A 1 -4.08 47.33 4.89
N THR A 2 -2.99 47.88 4.89
CA THR A 2 -1.65 47.29 4.86
C THR A 2 -1.10 47.50 6.24
N THR A 3 -0.32 46.63 6.73
CA THR A 3 0.76 47.09 7.60
C THR A 3 0.76 46.73 9.09
N VAL A 4 -0.25 46.10 9.63
CA VAL A 4 -0.06 45.56 10.98
C VAL A 4 0.75 44.23 10.99
N HIS A 5 0.93 43.62 9.80
CA HIS A 5 1.56 42.30 9.67
C HIS A 5 3.00 42.31 9.17
N GLU A 6 3.44 43.41 8.55
CA GLU A 6 4.84 43.58 8.09
C GLU A 6 5.78 44.03 9.23
N THR A 7 5.26 44.59 10.30
CA THR A 7 6.05 45.06 11.44
C THR A 7 6.54 43.95 12.37
N GLU A 8 6.08 42.69 12.19
CA GLU A 8 6.56 41.54 12.95
C GLU A 8 7.83 40.93 12.34
N TRP A 9 8.22 41.31 11.13
CA TRP A 9 9.35 40.74 10.40
C TRP A 9 10.47 41.77 10.26
N CYS A 10 11.70 41.36 10.54
CA CYS A 10 12.92 42.16 10.37
C CYS A 10 13.97 41.36 9.59
N ASP A 11 14.93 42.08 9.01
CA ASP A 11 16.05 41.44 8.31
C ASP A 11 16.80 40.49 9.22
N ASP A 12 17.26 39.36 8.66
CA ASP A 12 18.11 38.39 9.38
C ASP A 12 19.59 38.66 9.10
N ASP A 13 20.12 39.73 9.68
CA ASP A 13 21.49 40.17 9.46
C ASP A 13 22.54 39.22 10.06
N GLU A 14 22.17 38.33 10.98
CA GLU A 14 23.09 37.46 11.73
C GLU A 14 22.86 35.97 11.52
N ALA A 15 22.15 35.55 10.47
CA ALA A 15 21.78 34.14 10.21
C ALA A 15 21.25 33.46 11.49
N THR A 16 20.14 33.97 11.99
CA THR A 16 19.48 33.51 13.21
C THR A 16 19.31 31.98 13.24
N LYS A 17 19.78 31.38 14.32
CA LYS A 17 19.61 29.95 14.60
C LYS A 17 18.36 29.74 15.43
N LEU A 18 17.33 29.21 14.81
CA LEU A 18 16.19 28.69 15.56
C LEU A 18 16.53 27.33 16.19
N PRO A 19 16.01 27.04 17.39
CA PRO A 19 16.29 25.76 18.04
C PRO A 19 15.95 24.60 17.12
N VAL A 20 16.97 23.83 16.76
CA VAL A 20 16.78 22.51 16.12
C VAL A 20 16.68 21.54 17.27
N GLY A 21 15.47 21.16 17.67
CA GLY A 21 15.23 20.08 18.60
C GLY A 21 16.11 20.00 19.84
N GLY A 22 16.47 21.13 20.48
CA GLY A 22 17.35 21.19 21.67
C GLY A 22 18.74 20.55 21.44
N ASN A 23 19.66 20.68 22.41
CA ASN A 23 20.97 19.99 22.45
C ASN A 23 20.84 18.46 22.69
N VAL A 24 19.80 17.81 22.20
CA VAL A 24 19.60 16.36 22.31
C VAL A 24 20.32 15.70 21.15
N ALA A 25 21.07 14.65 21.44
CA ALA A 25 21.64 13.79 20.41
C ALA A 25 20.55 13.45 19.38
N PHE A 26 20.90 13.53 18.08
CA PHE A 26 19.96 13.30 16.99
C PHE A 26 19.25 11.95 17.16
N ARG A 27 17.92 11.96 17.24
CA ARG A 27 17.12 10.75 17.46
C ARG A 27 16.97 9.98 16.16
N GLU A 28 17.56 8.79 16.13
CA GLU A 28 17.28 7.83 15.07
C GLU A 28 15.93 7.16 15.28
N TRP A 29 15.33 6.70 14.19
CA TRP A 29 14.10 5.91 14.26
C TRP A 29 14.39 4.52 14.87
N LYS A 30 13.39 3.94 15.52
CA LYS A 30 13.42 2.57 16.07
C LYS A 30 12.10 1.86 15.84
N CYS A 31 12.16 0.53 15.67
CA CYS A 31 11.01 -0.34 15.60
C CYS A 31 11.04 -1.30 16.80
N LYS A 32 9.90 -1.58 17.41
CA LYS A 32 9.78 -2.55 18.50
C LYS A 32 9.43 -3.94 17.95
N THR A 33 10.02 -4.98 18.54
CA THR A 33 9.58 -6.35 18.35
C THR A 33 8.35 -6.64 19.19
N ALA A 34 7.72 -7.79 18.96
CA ALA A 34 6.61 -8.26 19.81
C ALA A 34 7.02 -8.44 21.29
N ASN A 35 8.31 -8.68 21.56
CA ASN A 35 8.87 -8.81 22.90
C ASN A 35 9.31 -7.47 23.50
N GLY A 36 9.19 -6.35 22.76
CA GLY A 36 9.59 -5.02 23.19
C GLY A 36 11.04 -4.64 22.90
N ASP A 37 11.84 -5.53 22.28
CA ASP A 37 13.21 -5.21 21.86
C ASP A 37 13.20 -4.11 20.80
N LEU A 38 14.23 -3.26 20.78
CA LEU A 38 14.35 -2.16 19.83
C LEU A 38 15.25 -2.55 18.66
N LEU A 39 14.69 -2.53 17.46
CA LEU A 39 15.41 -2.64 16.21
C LEU A 39 15.68 -1.22 15.64
N GLY A 40 16.80 -1.07 14.95
CA GLY A 40 17.15 0.16 14.28
C GLY A 40 18.41 -0.02 13.43
N ALA A 41 18.84 1.01 12.71
CA ALA A 41 20.05 0.94 11.92
C ALA A 41 21.25 0.56 12.81
N GLY A 42 21.99 -0.49 12.43
CA GLY A 42 23.21 -0.94 13.11
C GLY A 42 23.01 -1.79 14.38
N SER A 43 21.81 -2.29 14.67
CA SER A 43 21.60 -3.20 15.81
C SER A 43 21.96 -4.64 15.44
N ASP A 44 22.76 -5.32 16.26
CA ASP A 44 23.18 -6.73 16.07
C ASP A 44 22.01 -7.71 16.08
N ILE A 45 20.87 -7.32 16.65
CA ILE A 45 19.66 -8.14 16.76
C ILE A 45 18.95 -8.23 15.41
N ASN A 46 19.15 -7.25 14.51
CA ASN A 46 18.42 -7.10 13.24
C ASN A 46 18.48 -8.35 12.32
N GLN A 47 19.62 -9.06 12.31
CA GLN A 47 19.84 -10.21 11.44
C GLN A 47 19.11 -11.48 11.89
N LYS A 48 18.52 -11.50 13.08
CA LYS A 48 17.83 -12.67 13.64
C LYS A 48 16.39 -12.84 13.17
N PHE A 49 15.85 -11.85 12.46
CA PHE A 49 14.44 -11.80 12.06
C PHE A 49 14.29 -12.07 10.57
N SER A 50 13.31 -12.91 10.23
CA SER A 50 12.88 -13.17 8.86
C SER A 50 12.11 -11.97 8.26
N ARG A 51 11.86 -11.98 6.96
CA ARG A 51 11.01 -10.96 6.29
C ARG A 51 9.57 -11.02 6.82
N LEU A 52 9.08 -12.21 7.13
CA LEU A 52 7.77 -12.41 7.76
C LEU A 52 7.72 -11.77 9.14
N ASP A 53 8.78 -11.89 9.95
CA ASP A 53 8.83 -11.23 11.27
C ASP A 53 8.77 -9.71 11.12
N TYR A 54 9.53 -9.13 10.18
CA TYR A 54 9.45 -7.70 9.87
C TYR A 54 8.07 -7.28 9.37
N PHE A 55 7.41 -8.12 8.56
CA PHE A 55 6.03 -7.86 8.14
C PHE A 55 5.08 -7.85 9.34
N LEU A 56 5.19 -8.79 10.25
CA LEU A 56 4.35 -8.87 11.45
C LEU A 56 4.63 -7.73 12.45
N MET A 57 5.84 -7.16 12.46
CA MET A 57 6.15 -5.94 13.21
C MET A 57 5.46 -4.72 12.60
N MET A 58 5.34 -4.65 11.29
CA MET A 58 4.74 -3.51 10.58
C MET A 58 3.23 -3.65 10.41
N PHE A 59 2.70 -4.85 10.28
CA PHE A 59 1.29 -5.11 10.17
C PHE A 59 0.63 -5.16 11.56
N PRO A 60 -0.55 -4.55 11.76
CA PRO A 60 -1.24 -4.61 13.04
C PRO A 60 -1.69 -6.06 13.33
N HIS A 61 -0.85 -6.81 14.02
CA HIS A 61 -1.02 -8.25 14.22
C HIS A 61 -2.34 -8.63 14.93
N LYS A 62 -2.84 -7.80 15.83
CA LYS A 62 -4.17 -7.98 16.43
C LYS A 62 -5.28 -7.93 15.38
N HIS A 63 -5.10 -7.09 14.37
CA HIS A 63 -6.06 -6.92 13.30
C HIS A 63 -6.16 -8.16 12.38
N ILE A 64 -5.11 -8.97 12.27
CA ILE A 64 -5.20 -10.26 11.55
C ILE A 64 -6.29 -11.16 12.16
N GLN A 65 -6.39 -11.20 13.49
CA GLN A 65 -7.43 -11.95 14.17
C GLN A 65 -8.83 -11.42 13.86
N THR A 66 -8.98 -10.09 13.81
CA THR A 66 -10.21 -9.42 13.39
C THR A 66 -10.57 -9.78 11.95
N ILE A 67 -9.63 -9.71 11.01
CA ILE A 67 -9.84 -10.14 9.61
C ILE A 67 -10.32 -11.60 9.55
N VAL A 68 -9.69 -12.51 10.29
CA VAL A 68 -10.09 -13.93 10.34
C VAL A 68 -11.51 -14.08 10.88
N MET A 69 -11.83 -13.41 11.99
CA MET A 69 -13.15 -13.47 12.62
C MET A 69 -14.25 -12.95 11.66
N LEU A 70 -14.05 -11.78 11.08
CA LEU A 70 -15.01 -11.16 10.15
C LEU A 70 -15.19 -12.00 8.88
N THR A 71 -14.08 -12.47 8.31
CA THR A 71 -14.09 -13.33 7.12
C THR A 71 -14.81 -14.63 7.41
N ASN A 72 -14.60 -15.26 8.58
CA ASN A 72 -15.26 -16.49 8.98
C ASN A 72 -16.77 -16.31 9.19
N ARG A 73 -17.18 -15.16 9.76
CA ARG A 73 -18.60 -14.81 9.87
C ARG A 73 -19.24 -14.75 8.47
N HIS A 74 -18.58 -14.13 7.52
CA HIS A 74 -19.08 -14.02 6.15
C HIS A 74 -19.04 -15.38 5.40
N LEU A 75 -17.97 -16.18 5.54
CA LEU A 75 -17.88 -17.52 4.96
C LEU A 75 -18.98 -18.46 5.49
N ALA A 76 -19.36 -18.32 6.77
CA ALA A 76 -20.41 -19.12 7.38
C ALA A 76 -21.79 -18.83 6.74
N THR A 77 -22.12 -17.57 6.41
CA THR A 77 -23.41 -17.24 5.75
C THR A 77 -23.56 -17.91 4.38
N VAL A 78 -22.45 -18.16 3.70
CA VAL A 78 -22.43 -18.81 2.37
C VAL A 78 -22.00 -20.28 2.43
N LYS A 79 -21.95 -20.86 3.63
CA LYS A 79 -21.61 -22.29 3.87
C LYS A 79 -20.25 -22.69 3.27
N LYS A 80 -19.26 -21.80 3.37
CA LYS A 80 -17.88 -22.05 2.95
C LYS A 80 -17.01 -22.44 4.14
N PRO A 81 -15.92 -23.20 3.93
CA PRO A 81 -14.96 -23.52 5.01
C PRO A 81 -14.38 -22.28 5.67
N GLN A 82 -14.24 -22.33 6.99
CA GLN A 82 -13.59 -21.27 7.75
C GLN A 82 -12.11 -21.11 7.37
N THR A 83 -11.56 -19.93 7.62
CA THR A 83 -10.15 -19.59 7.41
C THR A 83 -9.41 -19.45 8.73
N SER A 84 -8.08 -19.42 8.66
CA SER A 84 -7.16 -19.24 9.78
C SER A 84 -6.20 -18.07 9.54
N ILE A 85 -5.46 -17.68 10.59
CA ILE A 85 -4.39 -16.69 10.47
C ILE A 85 -3.39 -17.10 9.39
N GLY A 86 -2.92 -18.36 9.44
CA GLY A 86 -1.96 -18.89 8.46
C GLY A 86 -2.50 -18.84 7.03
N GLU A 87 -3.78 -19.13 6.83
CA GLU A 87 -4.37 -19.08 5.49
C GLU A 87 -4.57 -17.63 5.00
N ILE A 88 -4.86 -16.65 5.87
CA ILE A 88 -4.90 -15.23 5.51
C ILE A 88 -3.49 -14.72 5.16
N LEU A 89 -2.46 -15.08 5.92
CA LEU A 89 -1.07 -14.75 5.58
C LEU A 89 -0.68 -15.37 4.24
N LYS A 90 -1.02 -16.63 4.01
CA LYS A 90 -0.84 -17.30 2.72
C LYS A 90 -1.56 -16.56 1.59
N LEU A 91 -2.79 -16.09 1.81
CA LEU A 91 -3.50 -15.27 0.84
C LEU A 91 -2.70 -14.01 0.50
N PHE A 92 -2.15 -13.29 1.49
CA PHE A 92 -1.32 -12.10 1.25
C PHE A 92 -0.07 -12.43 0.43
N GLY A 93 0.60 -13.56 0.71
CA GLY A 93 1.71 -14.03 -0.11
C GLY A 93 1.30 -14.32 -1.56
N VAL A 94 0.16 -14.99 -1.78
CA VAL A 94 -0.38 -15.24 -3.12
C VAL A 94 -0.74 -13.94 -3.83
N LEU A 95 -1.28 -12.93 -3.13
CA LEU A 95 -1.54 -11.61 -3.71
C LEU A 95 -0.25 -10.93 -4.19
N ILE A 96 0.86 -11.02 -3.41
CA ILE A 96 2.16 -10.52 -3.86
C ILE A 96 2.62 -11.28 -5.12
N LEU A 97 2.52 -12.60 -5.16
CA LEU A 97 2.91 -13.38 -6.34
C LEU A 97 2.12 -12.96 -7.60
N THR A 98 0.84 -12.57 -7.47
CA THR A 98 0.07 -12.10 -8.63
C THR A 98 0.70 -10.90 -9.31
N THR A 99 1.48 -10.09 -8.57
CA THR A 99 2.16 -8.90 -9.12
C THR A 99 3.38 -9.24 -9.98
N LYS A 100 3.87 -10.48 -9.90
CA LYS A 100 5.05 -10.93 -10.66
C LYS A 100 4.71 -11.48 -12.04
N PHE A 101 3.43 -11.72 -12.30
CA PHE A 101 2.96 -12.33 -13.53
C PHE A 101 1.95 -11.43 -14.24
N GLU A 102 2.06 -11.35 -15.57
CA GLU A 102 1.12 -10.63 -16.42
C GLU A 102 0.33 -11.61 -17.27
N PHE A 103 -0.87 -11.92 -16.85
CA PHE A 103 -1.77 -12.80 -17.59
C PHE A 103 -3.14 -12.13 -17.80
N GLY A 104 -3.76 -12.37 -18.94
CA GLY A 104 -5.03 -11.79 -19.32
C GLY A 104 -6.20 -12.17 -18.41
N SER A 105 -6.07 -13.21 -17.60
CA SER A 105 -7.06 -13.55 -16.58
C SER A 105 -6.42 -14.17 -15.36
N ARG A 106 -6.94 -13.87 -14.19
CA ARG A 106 -6.50 -14.44 -12.90
C ARG A 106 -6.51 -15.97 -12.88
N ARG A 107 -7.43 -16.59 -13.63
CA ARG A 107 -7.51 -18.05 -13.76
C ARG A 107 -6.22 -18.67 -14.30
N MET A 108 -5.52 -17.98 -15.17
CA MET A 108 -4.27 -18.49 -15.77
C MET A 108 -3.11 -18.62 -14.77
N LEU A 109 -3.18 -17.94 -13.63
CA LEU A 109 -2.16 -18.04 -12.59
C LEU A 109 -2.04 -19.46 -12.00
N TRP A 110 -3.12 -20.25 -12.04
CA TRP A 110 -3.11 -21.67 -11.63
C TRP A 110 -2.84 -22.64 -12.80
N SER A 111 -2.54 -22.12 -13.99
CA SER A 111 -2.19 -22.98 -15.13
C SER A 111 -0.84 -23.68 -14.88
N ILE A 112 -0.81 -24.96 -15.20
CA ILE A 112 0.42 -25.78 -15.25
C ILE A 112 1.02 -25.80 -16.66
N VAL A 113 0.29 -25.27 -17.64
CA VAL A 113 0.73 -25.20 -19.04
C VAL A 113 1.39 -23.86 -19.29
N ALA A 114 2.62 -23.87 -19.76
CA ALA A 114 3.36 -22.69 -20.13
C ALA A 114 2.69 -21.97 -21.33
N PRO A 115 2.52 -20.63 -21.28
CA PRO A 115 1.95 -19.87 -22.40
C PRO A 115 2.81 -19.95 -23.68
N SER A 116 4.13 -20.11 -23.53
CA SER A 116 5.08 -20.31 -24.62
C SER A 116 6.33 -21.02 -24.11
N LYS A 117 7.21 -21.44 -25.02
CA LYS A 117 8.49 -22.08 -24.64
C LYS A 117 9.43 -21.18 -23.82
N TYR A 118 9.20 -19.86 -23.85
CA TYR A 118 10.03 -18.88 -23.14
C TYR A 118 9.42 -18.34 -21.86
N VAL A 119 8.13 -18.58 -21.62
CA VAL A 119 7.41 -18.09 -20.46
C VAL A 119 6.96 -19.28 -19.64
N PRO A 120 7.46 -19.45 -18.40
CA PRO A 120 7.08 -20.59 -17.57
C PRO A 120 5.62 -20.51 -17.16
N ALA A 121 5.03 -21.67 -16.85
CA ALA A 121 3.71 -21.72 -16.23
C ALA A 121 3.76 -21.13 -14.82
N PRO A 122 2.76 -20.34 -14.39
CA PRO A 122 2.75 -19.73 -13.05
C PRO A 122 2.63 -20.75 -11.93
N CYS A 123 1.88 -21.82 -12.12
CA CYS A 123 1.72 -22.96 -11.19
C CYS A 123 1.33 -22.55 -9.75
N PHE A 124 0.43 -21.58 -9.56
CA PHE A 124 0.03 -21.11 -8.21
C PHE A 124 -0.59 -22.22 -7.34
N GLY A 125 -1.03 -23.34 -7.91
CA GLY A 125 -1.42 -24.52 -7.13
C GLY A 125 -0.31 -25.04 -6.21
N LYS A 126 0.97 -24.79 -6.55
CA LYS A 126 2.12 -25.17 -5.71
C LYS A 126 2.18 -24.43 -4.38
N THR A 127 1.52 -23.28 -4.25
CA THR A 127 1.42 -22.53 -2.99
C THR A 127 0.58 -23.26 -1.93
N GLY A 128 -0.06 -24.37 -2.29
CA GLY A 128 -1.03 -25.07 -1.43
C GLY A 128 -2.39 -24.36 -1.35
N MET A 129 -2.60 -23.25 -2.07
CA MET A 129 -3.90 -22.58 -2.19
C MET A 129 -4.48 -22.85 -3.58
N VAL A 130 -5.53 -23.67 -3.63
CA VAL A 130 -6.24 -23.92 -4.90
C VAL A 130 -7.06 -22.71 -5.34
N ARG A 131 -7.23 -22.53 -6.64
CA ARG A 131 -7.92 -21.37 -7.23
C ARG A 131 -9.28 -21.09 -6.60
N ASN A 132 -10.12 -22.10 -6.44
CA ASN A 132 -11.46 -21.91 -5.88
C ASN A 132 -11.40 -21.38 -4.45
N ARG A 133 -10.41 -21.83 -3.64
CA ARG A 133 -10.21 -21.32 -2.29
C ARG A 133 -9.71 -19.88 -2.29
N PHE A 134 -8.80 -19.55 -3.19
CA PHE A 134 -8.36 -18.17 -3.39
C PHE A 134 -9.55 -17.27 -3.79
N ASP A 135 -10.37 -17.71 -4.74
CA ASP A 135 -11.54 -16.95 -5.19
C ASP A 135 -12.58 -16.78 -4.08
N ASP A 136 -12.79 -17.80 -3.22
CA ASP A 136 -13.66 -17.70 -2.05
C ASP A 136 -13.08 -16.70 -1.03
N LEU A 137 -11.82 -16.84 -0.64
CA LEU A 137 -11.19 -15.91 0.32
C LEU A 137 -11.17 -14.49 -0.24
N TRP A 138 -10.75 -14.30 -1.49
CA TRP A 138 -10.73 -12.97 -2.12
C TRP A 138 -12.12 -12.32 -2.20
N ARG A 139 -13.15 -13.11 -2.40
CA ARG A 139 -14.53 -12.60 -2.45
C ARG A 139 -15.06 -12.21 -1.08
N TYR A 140 -14.75 -12.99 -0.06
CA TYR A 140 -15.40 -12.89 1.25
C TYR A 140 -14.52 -12.28 2.34
N ILE A 141 -13.26 -11.94 2.05
CA ILE A 141 -12.39 -11.27 3.02
C ILE A 141 -12.96 -9.91 3.42
N LEU A 142 -12.96 -9.65 4.72
CA LEU A 142 -13.33 -8.37 5.33
C LEU A 142 -12.21 -7.88 6.22
N PHE A 143 -11.82 -6.63 6.02
CA PHE A 143 -10.78 -5.97 6.81
C PHE A 143 -11.34 -5.14 7.97
N SER A 144 -12.60 -4.72 7.87
CA SER A 144 -13.28 -3.92 8.89
C SER A 144 -14.71 -4.40 9.05
N ASP A 145 -15.29 -4.16 10.22
CA ASP A 145 -16.68 -4.53 10.49
C ASP A 145 -17.64 -3.44 9.98
N GLN A 146 -18.75 -3.89 9.46
CA GLN A 146 -19.86 -3.01 9.10
C GLN A 146 -21.12 -3.58 9.75
N PRO A 147 -21.93 -2.79 10.46
CA PRO A 147 -23.20 -3.24 10.99
C PRO A 147 -24.07 -3.87 9.90
N ALA A 148 -24.83 -4.92 10.24
CA ALA A 148 -25.69 -5.61 9.27
C ALA A 148 -26.74 -4.65 8.67
N GLU A 149 -27.24 -3.70 9.48
CA GLU A 149 -28.14 -2.64 9.06
C GLU A 149 -27.54 -1.29 9.47
N ARG A 150 -27.79 -0.26 8.66
CA ARG A 150 -27.34 1.10 8.98
C ARG A 150 -28.10 1.64 10.19
N PRO A 151 -27.41 2.04 11.27
CA PRO A 151 -28.04 2.71 12.40
C PRO A 151 -28.74 4.02 11.97
N ASP A 152 -29.90 4.33 12.55
CA ASP A 152 -30.68 5.52 12.19
C ASP A 152 -29.92 6.85 12.39
N ASN A 153 -29.02 6.88 13.36
CA ASN A 153 -28.18 8.04 13.67
C ASN A 153 -26.87 8.11 12.84
N MET A 154 -26.68 7.22 11.86
CA MET A 154 -25.47 7.17 11.02
C MET A 154 -25.80 7.59 9.59
N SER A 155 -25.02 8.52 9.01
CA SER A 155 -25.14 8.88 7.60
C SER A 155 -24.85 7.68 6.69
N HIS A 156 -25.36 7.72 5.45
CA HIS A 156 -25.12 6.65 4.48
C HIS A 156 -23.63 6.54 4.13
N GLU A 157 -22.95 7.65 4.01
CA GLU A 157 -21.52 7.74 3.71
C GLU A 157 -20.70 7.15 4.85
N LYS A 158 -20.98 7.55 6.10
CA LYS A 158 -20.29 7.03 7.29
C LYS A 158 -20.47 5.51 7.42
N TYR A 159 -21.69 5.02 7.17
CA TYR A 159 -21.95 3.57 7.16
C TYR A 159 -21.10 2.83 6.14
N ARG A 160 -20.86 3.42 4.98
CA ARG A 160 -19.99 2.84 3.95
C ARG A 160 -18.52 2.85 4.36
N TRP A 161 -18.04 3.92 5.00
CA TRP A 161 -16.66 4.03 5.48
C TRP A 161 -16.31 2.98 6.54
N CYS A 162 -17.28 2.44 7.29
CA CYS A 162 -17.04 1.34 8.22
C CYS A 162 -16.27 0.16 7.62
N LEU A 163 -16.39 -0.09 6.30
CA LEU A 163 -15.66 -1.17 5.60
C LEU A 163 -14.14 -1.00 5.57
N VAL A 164 -13.62 0.17 5.96
CA VAL A 164 -12.18 0.49 5.93
C VAL A 164 -11.68 1.15 7.22
N ASP A 165 -12.55 1.75 8.02
CA ASP A 165 -12.17 2.59 9.16
C ASP A 165 -11.43 1.81 10.26
N ASP A 166 -11.86 0.59 10.57
CA ASP A 166 -11.18 -0.23 11.58
C ASP A 166 -9.73 -0.52 11.19
N PHE A 167 -9.48 -0.83 9.93
CA PHE A 167 -8.12 -1.12 9.47
C PHE A 167 -7.22 0.12 9.49
N VAL A 168 -7.76 1.29 9.13
CA VAL A 168 -7.03 2.56 9.27
C VAL A 168 -6.71 2.85 10.73
N LYS A 169 -7.71 2.69 11.61
CA LYS A 169 -7.53 2.90 13.05
C LYS A 169 -6.45 1.97 13.63
N GLU A 170 -6.58 0.67 13.37
CA GLU A 170 -5.62 -0.33 13.85
C GLU A 170 -4.21 -0.13 13.28
N PHE A 171 -4.10 0.32 12.02
CA PHE A 171 -2.81 0.73 11.45
C PHE A 171 -2.19 1.87 12.26
N ASN A 172 -2.96 2.93 12.52
CA ASN A 172 -2.50 4.10 13.24
C ASN A 172 -2.09 3.75 14.69
N ASP A 173 -2.94 3.03 15.40
CA ASP A 173 -2.71 2.63 16.80
C ASP A 173 -1.48 1.71 16.90
N HIS A 174 -1.37 0.74 16.00
CA HIS A 174 -0.22 -0.16 15.95
C HIS A 174 1.08 0.60 15.67
N ARG A 175 1.06 1.52 14.71
CA ARG A 175 2.22 2.29 14.30
C ARG A 175 2.73 3.20 15.41
N GLU A 176 1.82 3.85 16.14
CA GLU A 176 2.13 4.68 17.29
C GLU A 176 2.86 3.90 18.39
N HIS A 177 2.47 2.63 18.62
CA HIS A 177 3.06 1.79 19.67
C HIS A 177 4.37 1.11 19.24
N MET A 178 4.48 0.70 17.97
CA MET A 178 5.56 -0.15 17.48
C MET A 178 6.70 0.61 16.80
N PHE A 179 6.47 1.86 16.38
CA PHE A 179 7.47 2.61 15.62
C PHE A 179 7.74 3.98 16.26
N ILE A 180 8.99 4.22 16.61
CA ILE A 180 9.46 5.50 17.15
C ILE A 180 10.14 6.25 16.00
N PRO A 181 9.55 7.35 15.48
CA PRO A 181 10.15 8.10 14.38
C PRO A 181 11.38 8.88 14.82
N SER A 182 12.22 9.22 13.85
CA SER A 182 13.35 10.14 14.02
C SER A 182 12.90 11.55 14.40
N ASP A 183 13.84 12.47 14.46
CA ASP A 183 13.53 13.89 14.74
C ASP A 183 12.76 14.58 13.61
N TRP A 184 12.71 13.99 12.44
CA TRP A 184 12.03 14.55 11.27
C TRP A 184 10.76 13.77 10.92
N LEU A 185 9.70 14.52 10.71
CA LEU A 185 8.42 14.01 10.23
C LEU A 185 8.11 14.65 8.88
N CYS A 186 7.43 13.92 8.01
CA CYS A 186 6.95 14.41 6.72
C CYS A 186 5.42 14.26 6.68
N ALA A 187 4.72 15.22 6.09
CA ALA A 187 3.30 15.11 5.81
C ALA A 187 3.02 15.44 4.34
N ASP A 188 2.23 14.60 3.68
CA ASP A 188 1.84 14.73 2.28
C ASP A 188 0.63 13.82 1.98
N GLU A 189 0.10 13.84 0.75
CA GLU A 189 -0.99 12.98 0.33
C GLU A 189 -0.54 11.77 -0.50
N SER A 190 -1.34 10.71 -0.43
CA SER A 190 -1.29 9.53 -1.29
C SER A 190 -2.66 9.29 -1.90
N ILE A 191 -2.72 8.60 -3.04
CA ILE A 191 -3.99 8.21 -3.65
C ILE A 191 -4.09 6.69 -3.70
N SER A 192 -5.21 6.15 -3.18
CA SER A 192 -5.67 4.82 -3.48
C SER A 192 -6.40 4.87 -4.81
N ARG A 193 -5.71 4.48 -5.89
CA ARG A 193 -6.22 4.61 -7.26
C ARG A 193 -7.50 3.82 -7.48
N TRP A 194 -8.50 4.45 -8.09
CA TRP A 194 -9.71 3.79 -8.54
C TRP A 194 -9.69 3.64 -10.06
N TYR A 195 -9.61 2.39 -10.52
CA TYR A 195 -9.53 2.06 -11.96
C TYR A 195 -10.89 1.76 -12.59
N GLY A 196 -11.99 2.02 -11.87
CA GLY A 196 -13.34 1.83 -12.37
C GLY A 196 -13.71 2.82 -13.46
N GLN A 197 -14.60 2.41 -14.37
CA GLN A 197 -15.07 3.28 -15.43
C GLN A 197 -16.13 4.27 -14.93
N GLY A 198 -15.98 5.55 -15.27
CA GLY A 198 -17.01 6.60 -15.30
C GLY A 198 -17.75 6.92 -14.00
N GLY A 199 -18.49 8.05 -14.00
CA GLY A 199 -19.21 8.58 -12.82
C GLY A 199 -20.26 7.65 -12.20
N HIS A 200 -20.84 6.73 -12.97
CA HIS A 200 -21.80 5.76 -12.47
C HIS A 200 -21.19 4.84 -11.39
N TRP A 201 -19.98 4.36 -11.61
CA TRP A 201 -19.26 3.52 -10.64
C TRP A 201 -18.79 4.32 -9.43
N ILE A 202 -18.45 5.59 -9.60
CA ILE A 202 -18.07 6.49 -8.51
C ILE A 202 -19.22 6.64 -7.53
N ASN A 203 -20.44 6.92 -8.04
CA ASN A 203 -21.61 7.14 -7.20
C ASN A 203 -22.06 5.87 -6.46
N MET A 204 -21.83 4.69 -7.00
CA MET A 204 -22.20 3.41 -6.37
C MET A 204 -21.06 2.79 -5.58
N GLY A 205 -19.82 3.13 -5.87
CA GLY A 205 -18.62 2.52 -5.31
C GLY A 205 -17.99 3.36 -4.21
N LEU A 206 -17.01 4.16 -4.55
CA LEU A 206 -16.19 4.94 -3.63
C LEU A 206 -17.02 6.09 -3.01
N PRO A 207 -17.10 6.21 -1.67
CA PRO A 207 -17.90 7.27 -1.02
C PRO A 207 -17.43 8.70 -1.35
N MET A 208 -16.10 8.89 -1.40
CA MET A 208 -15.48 10.15 -1.79
C MET A 208 -14.41 9.89 -2.84
N TYR A 209 -14.50 10.62 -3.95
CA TYR A 209 -13.60 10.48 -5.09
C TYR A 209 -12.96 11.82 -5.41
N ILE A 210 -11.63 11.83 -5.46
CA ILE A 210 -10.85 13.01 -5.78
C ILE A 210 -10.14 12.80 -7.12
N ALA A 211 -10.21 13.80 -7.97
CA ALA A 211 -9.43 13.93 -9.18
C ALA A 211 -8.43 15.08 -8.98
N ILE A 212 -7.14 14.79 -9.04
CA ILE A 212 -6.09 15.80 -8.92
C ILE A 212 -5.50 16.03 -10.31
N ASP A 213 -5.73 17.20 -10.87
CA ASP A 213 -5.31 17.55 -12.25
C ASP A 213 -3.81 17.34 -12.52
N ARG A 214 -2.99 17.46 -11.49
CA ARG A 214 -1.53 17.30 -11.60
C ARG A 214 -1.02 15.88 -11.38
N LYS A 215 -1.85 14.99 -10.83
CA LYS A 215 -1.52 13.58 -10.61
C LYS A 215 -2.43 12.76 -11.53
N PRO A 216 -1.90 11.84 -12.33
CA PRO A 216 -2.71 11.03 -13.22
C PRO A 216 -3.56 9.99 -12.46
N GLU A 217 -3.82 10.24 -11.19
CA GLU A 217 -4.40 9.30 -10.25
C GLU A 217 -5.67 9.87 -9.68
N ASN A 218 -6.75 9.18 -9.97
CA ASN A 218 -8.07 9.48 -9.41
C ASN A 218 -8.43 8.39 -8.42
N GLY A 219 -9.08 8.72 -7.31
CA GLY A 219 -9.50 7.73 -6.32
C GLY A 219 -9.76 8.29 -4.95
N CYS A 220 -9.48 7.50 -3.93
CA CYS A 220 -9.54 7.92 -2.53
C CYS A 220 -8.21 8.55 -2.11
N GLU A 221 -8.26 9.80 -1.69
CA GLU A 221 -7.09 10.47 -1.13
C GLU A 221 -6.86 9.99 0.31
N ILE A 222 -5.60 9.76 0.63
CA ILE A 222 -5.10 9.40 1.95
C ILE A 222 -4.06 10.44 2.35
N GLN A 223 -4.36 11.24 3.34
CA GLN A 223 -3.41 12.14 3.97
C GLN A 223 -2.52 11.35 4.91
N ASN A 224 -1.21 11.56 4.83
CA ASN A 224 -0.24 10.73 5.54
C ASN A 224 0.75 11.57 6.32
N SER A 225 1.25 11.00 7.43
CA SER A 225 2.54 11.37 7.99
C SER A 225 3.52 10.22 7.89
N ALA A 226 4.80 10.54 7.69
CA ALA A 226 5.88 9.56 7.58
C ALA A 226 7.12 9.99 8.38
N CYS A 227 7.96 9.03 8.75
CA CYS A 227 9.27 9.31 9.33
C CYS A 227 10.21 9.89 8.26
N GLY A 228 10.75 11.08 8.51
CA GLY A 228 11.59 11.78 7.54
C GLY A 228 12.92 11.10 7.23
N ARG A 229 13.40 10.20 8.07
CA ARG A 229 14.61 9.41 7.83
C ARG A 229 14.29 8.11 7.10
N SER A 230 13.47 7.28 7.70
CA SER A 230 13.20 5.94 7.17
C SER A 230 12.21 5.93 5.99
N GLY A 231 11.31 6.91 5.89
CA GLY A 231 10.21 6.92 4.93
C GLY A 231 9.03 6.03 5.33
N VAL A 232 9.05 5.42 6.51
CA VAL A 232 7.97 4.58 7.04
C VAL A 232 6.75 5.43 7.31
N MET A 233 5.58 5.00 6.84
CA MET A 233 4.30 5.67 7.11
C MET A 233 3.93 5.53 8.58
N LEU A 234 3.57 6.65 9.19
CA LEU A 234 3.30 6.73 10.62
C LEU A 234 1.81 6.81 10.93
N ARG A 235 1.07 7.58 10.14
CA ARG A 235 -0.36 7.77 10.33
C ARG A 235 -1.05 7.99 8.99
N LEU A 236 -2.25 7.45 8.86
CA LEU A 236 -3.11 7.57 7.70
C LEU A 236 -4.42 8.25 8.10
N LYS A 237 -4.90 9.16 7.26
CA LYS A 237 -6.23 9.78 7.39
C LYS A 237 -6.89 9.77 6.01
N LEU A 238 -8.02 9.06 5.89
CA LEU A 238 -8.81 9.08 4.66
C LEU A 238 -9.50 10.43 4.50
N VAL A 239 -9.46 10.99 3.30
CA VAL A 239 -10.26 12.17 2.98
C VAL A 239 -11.69 11.72 2.73
N LYS A 240 -12.57 12.12 3.62
CA LYS A 240 -14.00 11.85 3.60
C LYS A 240 -14.77 13.09 3.12
N THR A 241 -16.09 13.01 3.08
CA THR A 241 -16.94 14.14 2.71
C THR A 241 -16.75 15.34 3.64
N ALA A 242 -17.10 16.55 3.18
CA ALA A 242 -16.97 17.76 3.98
C ALA A 242 -17.76 17.65 5.30
N GLU A 243 -18.97 17.09 5.27
CA GLU A 243 -19.83 16.89 6.44
C GLU A 243 -19.18 15.99 7.50
N GLU A 244 -18.49 14.91 7.08
CA GLU A 244 -17.77 14.04 8.00
C GLU A 244 -16.51 14.70 8.55
N CYS A 245 -15.82 15.49 7.72
CA CYS A 245 -14.68 16.30 8.15
C CYS A 245 -15.10 17.38 9.16
N GLU A 246 -16.23 18.04 8.95
CA GLU A 246 -16.79 19.04 9.87
C GLU A 246 -17.20 18.41 11.20
N THR A 247 -17.81 17.24 11.18
CA THR A 247 -18.20 16.51 12.42
C THR A 247 -16.98 16.05 13.23
N GLU A 248 -15.93 15.62 12.57
CA GLU A 248 -14.65 15.30 13.22
C GLU A 248 -14.00 16.55 13.84
N HIS A 249 -14.21 17.72 13.26
CA HIS A 249 -13.63 19.00 13.70
C HIS A 249 -14.50 19.74 14.72
N ALA A 250 -15.82 19.55 14.71
CA ALA A 250 -16.74 20.24 15.66
C ALA A 250 -16.49 19.87 17.13
N ASN A 251 -15.80 18.77 17.39
CA ASN A 251 -15.44 18.31 18.74
C ASN A 251 -14.04 18.76 19.19
N THR A 252 -13.34 19.60 18.42
CA THR A 252 -11.99 20.06 18.76
C THR A 252 -11.98 21.58 18.98
N ALA A 253 -11.23 22.06 19.98
CA ALA A 253 -11.00 23.48 20.28
C ALA A 253 -10.18 24.20 19.18
N ASP A 254 -10.36 23.83 17.90
CA ASP A 254 -9.59 24.28 16.76
C ASP A 254 -10.31 25.36 15.93
N ASP A 255 -11.28 26.07 16.55
CA ASP A 255 -11.97 27.19 15.95
C ASP A 255 -10.97 28.25 15.47
N GLY A 256 -11.05 28.56 14.17
CA GLY A 256 -10.19 29.55 13.53
C GLY A 256 -8.93 29.01 12.83
N LEU A 257 -8.59 27.72 13.00
CA LEU A 257 -7.48 27.11 12.24
C LEU A 257 -7.86 26.80 10.79
N LEU A 258 -6.93 27.01 9.87
CA LEU A 258 -7.09 26.59 8.49
C LEU A 258 -7.23 25.06 8.41
N HIS A 259 -8.00 24.56 7.43
CA HIS A 259 -8.23 23.11 7.24
C HIS A 259 -6.92 22.32 7.17
N GLY A 260 -5.94 22.77 6.36
CA GLY A 260 -4.63 22.11 6.27
C GLY A 260 -3.90 22.02 7.60
N THR A 261 -3.99 23.06 8.44
CA THR A 261 -3.41 23.06 9.80
C THR A 261 -4.07 22.03 10.70
N ARG A 262 -5.40 21.92 10.67
CA ARG A 262 -6.16 20.91 11.45
C ARG A 262 -5.79 19.49 11.04
N VAL A 263 -5.70 19.25 9.72
CA VAL A 263 -5.27 17.96 9.17
C VAL A 263 -3.86 17.61 9.64
N LEU A 264 -2.91 18.54 9.48
CA LEU A 264 -1.52 18.31 9.89
C LEU A 264 -1.42 18.01 11.38
N LYS A 265 -2.13 18.77 12.22
CA LYS A 265 -2.20 18.55 13.66
C LYS A 265 -2.68 17.14 13.99
N ALA A 266 -3.75 16.65 13.33
CA ALA A 266 -4.26 15.30 13.51
C ALA A 266 -3.24 14.22 13.09
N LEU A 267 -2.49 14.46 12.00
CA LEU A 267 -1.47 13.53 11.50
C LEU A 267 -0.24 13.42 12.41
N VAL A 268 0.08 14.47 13.18
CA VAL A 268 1.27 14.50 14.05
C VAL A 268 0.93 14.43 15.55
N ALA A 269 -0.35 14.27 15.89
CA ALA A 269 -0.85 14.28 17.26
C ALA A 269 -0.06 13.39 18.24
N PRO A 270 0.36 12.14 17.90
CA PRO A 270 1.09 11.28 18.82
C PRO A 270 2.47 11.83 19.24
N TRP A 271 3.02 12.77 18.47
CA TRP A 271 4.37 13.30 18.70
C TRP A 271 4.37 14.73 19.27
N THR A 272 3.24 15.23 19.77
CA THR A 272 3.17 16.51 20.47
C THR A 272 4.19 16.57 21.62
N ASN A 273 4.67 17.76 21.96
CA ASN A 273 5.69 18.01 22.97
C ASN A 273 7.04 17.25 22.77
N SER A 274 7.26 16.73 21.56
CA SER A 274 8.48 15.97 21.26
C SER A 274 9.59 16.80 20.63
N ASN A 275 9.32 18.06 20.32
CA ASN A 275 10.23 18.99 19.65
C ASN A 275 10.73 18.49 18.27
N ARG A 276 9.98 17.59 17.62
CA ARG A 276 10.27 17.10 16.26
C ARG A 276 9.96 18.16 15.22
N ILE A 277 10.68 18.09 14.10
CA ILE A 277 10.49 18.97 12.94
C ILE A 277 9.54 18.28 11.97
N VAL A 278 8.46 18.96 11.62
CA VAL A 278 7.49 18.54 10.62
C VAL A 278 7.78 19.29 9.31
N CYS A 279 8.05 18.56 8.24
CA CYS A 279 8.18 19.10 6.89
C CYS A 279 6.92 18.80 6.10
N ALA A 280 6.30 19.82 5.50
CA ALA A 280 5.11 19.65 4.69
C ALA A 280 5.08 20.64 3.51
N ASP A 281 4.26 20.33 2.51
CA ASP A 281 4.15 21.13 1.29
C ASP A 281 3.30 22.39 1.50
N SER A 282 3.06 23.09 0.39
CA SER A 282 2.35 24.36 0.40
C SER A 282 0.85 24.27 0.75
N TYR A 283 0.26 23.11 0.75
CA TYR A 283 -1.12 22.90 1.22
C TYR A 283 -1.24 23.13 2.72
N PHE A 284 -0.23 22.79 3.47
CA PHE A 284 -0.18 22.91 4.93
C PHE A 284 0.49 24.19 5.41
N ALA A 285 1.40 24.77 4.60
CA ALA A 285 2.30 25.83 5.03
C ALA A 285 1.61 27.18 5.19
N SER A 286 1.62 27.70 6.40
CA SER A 286 1.16 29.05 6.76
C SER A 286 1.79 29.51 8.07
N VAL A 287 1.73 30.82 8.36
CA VAL A 287 2.17 31.37 9.66
C VAL A 287 1.36 30.75 10.78
N GLY A 288 0.03 30.63 10.63
CA GLY A 288 -0.84 30.01 11.62
C GLY A 288 -0.50 28.53 11.88
N CYS A 289 -0.06 27.80 10.84
CA CYS A 289 0.43 26.43 11.00
C CYS A 289 1.71 26.39 11.87
N CYS A 290 2.67 27.28 11.61
CA CYS A 290 3.88 27.40 12.43
C CYS A 290 3.57 27.70 13.88
N GLU A 291 2.63 28.61 14.13
CA GLU A 291 2.20 28.99 15.49
C GLU A 291 1.56 27.83 16.22
N GLU A 292 0.63 27.13 15.56
CA GLU A 292 -0.07 26.00 16.16
C GLU A 292 0.88 24.83 16.46
N LEU A 293 1.76 24.47 15.51
CA LEU A 293 2.75 23.41 15.76
C LEU A 293 3.72 23.78 16.89
N LYS A 294 4.18 25.04 16.94
CA LYS A 294 5.01 25.52 18.06
C LYS A 294 4.24 25.42 19.39
N ARG A 295 2.96 25.79 19.41
CA ARG A 295 2.10 25.71 20.60
C ARG A 295 1.98 24.28 21.14
N ILE A 296 1.90 23.29 20.25
CA ILE A 296 1.82 21.86 20.64
C ILE A 296 3.22 21.20 20.78
N GLY A 297 4.29 22.00 20.86
CA GLY A 297 5.64 21.49 21.12
C GLY A 297 6.30 20.79 19.94
N LEU A 298 5.95 21.17 18.72
CA LEU A 298 6.57 20.73 17.46
C LEU A 298 7.21 21.91 16.72
N ARG A 299 8.08 21.60 15.76
CA ARG A 299 8.68 22.57 14.84
C ARG A 299 8.17 22.32 13.44
N PHE A 300 8.27 23.32 12.57
CA PHE A 300 7.76 23.23 11.21
C PHE A 300 8.73 23.83 10.19
N ILE A 301 8.82 23.21 9.02
CA ILE A 301 9.44 23.77 7.80
C ILE A 301 8.50 23.48 6.63
N GLY A 302 8.11 24.50 5.88
CA GLY A 302 7.22 24.32 4.73
C GLY A 302 7.43 25.32 3.62
N VAL A 303 7.07 24.93 2.38
CA VAL A 303 7.09 25.78 1.20
C VAL A 303 5.80 26.59 1.13
N VAL A 304 5.90 27.89 0.88
CA VAL A 304 4.75 28.78 0.68
C VAL A 304 4.66 29.15 -0.81
N LYS A 305 3.55 28.85 -1.47
CA LYS A 305 3.35 29.13 -2.90
C LYS A 305 2.59 30.43 -3.18
N THR A 306 1.64 30.73 -2.32
CA THR A 306 0.74 31.88 -2.49
C THR A 306 0.79 32.75 -1.26
N ALA A 307 0.41 34.01 -1.40
CA ALA A 307 0.33 34.91 -0.26
C ALA A 307 -0.60 34.36 0.82
N THR A 308 -0.01 33.90 1.91
CA THR A 308 -0.73 33.52 3.12
C THR A 308 -0.80 34.70 4.07
N LYS A 309 -1.87 34.77 4.88
CA LYS A 309 -2.04 35.85 5.84
C LYS A 309 -0.83 35.95 6.78
N ARG A 310 -0.28 37.15 6.96
CA ARG A 310 0.88 37.49 7.76
C ARG A 310 2.25 37.00 7.23
N PHE A 311 2.31 36.31 6.10
CA PHE A 311 3.58 35.91 5.49
C PHE A 311 4.12 37.09 4.65
N PRO A 312 5.39 37.47 4.75
CA PRO A 312 5.95 38.66 4.10
C PRO A 312 6.28 38.41 2.62
N MET A 313 5.30 37.90 1.85
CA MET A 313 5.47 37.52 0.45
C MET A 313 5.89 38.70 -0.42
N GLN A 314 5.28 39.87 -0.19
CA GLN A 314 5.54 41.05 -0.99
C GLN A 314 7.01 41.47 -0.87
N TYR A 315 7.55 41.54 0.34
CA TYR A 315 8.95 41.88 0.59
C TYR A 315 9.90 40.84 -0.02
N LEU A 316 9.69 39.57 0.27
CA LEU A 316 10.55 38.47 -0.23
C LEU A 316 10.54 38.36 -1.76
N SER A 317 9.46 38.78 -2.42
CA SER A 317 9.37 38.77 -3.88
C SER A 317 10.18 39.89 -4.54
N GLN A 318 10.48 40.96 -3.80
CA GLN A 318 11.23 42.10 -4.27
C GLN A 318 12.75 41.97 -4.06
N ILE A 319 13.20 41.01 -3.24
CA ILE A 319 14.63 40.76 -3.02
C ILE A 319 15.27 40.38 -4.37
N GLU A 320 16.31 41.08 -4.75
CA GLU A 320 17.09 40.77 -5.95
C GLU A 320 17.95 39.51 -5.70
N LEU A 321 17.70 38.46 -6.47
CA LEU A 321 18.49 37.22 -6.51
C LEU A 321 18.82 36.94 -7.97
N GLU A 322 20.09 37.04 -8.31
CA GLU A 322 20.57 36.94 -9.71
C GLU A 322 20.97 35.49 -10.05
N ASN A 323 21.56 34.81 -9.11
CA ASN A 323 22.14 33.50 -9.35
C ASN A 323 21.39 32.39 -8.62
N ARG A 324 21.49 31.19 -9.18
CA ARG A 324 20.99 29.99 -8.50
C ARG A 324 21.79 29.72 -7.23
N GLY A 325 21.07 29.36 -6.18
CA GLY A 325 21.64 29.09 -4.87
C GLY A 325 21.59 30.31 -3.95
N GLU A 326 21.39 31.53 -4.46
CA GLU A 326 21.23 32.71 -3.62
C GLU A 326 19.95 32.62 -2.78
N PHE A 327 20.01 33.11 -1.58
CA PHE A 327 18.90 33.15 -0.65
C PHE A 327 18.99 34.37 0.27
N SER A 328 17.84 34.80 0.75
CA SER A 328 17.73 35.85 1.75
C SER A 328 16.43 35.66 2.53
N GLY A 329 16.34 36.22 3.71
CA GLY A 329 15.17 36.02 4.56
C GLY A 329 14.99 37.05 5.65
N LEU A 330 13.87 36.89 6.33
CA LEU A 330 13.44 37.71 7.45
C LEU A 330 13.21 36.84 8.68
N VAL A 331 13.46 37.41 9.85
CA VAL A 331 13.15 36.80 11.13
C VAL A 331 11.95 37.50 11.77
N CYS A 332 10.98 36.71 12.22
CA CYS A 332 9.91 37.19 13.10
C CYS A 332 10.34 36.98 14.54
N ARG A 333 10.27 38.05 15.34
CA ARG A 333 10.64 38.02 16.77
C ARG A 333 9.38 38.07 17.64
N ASP A 334 9.44 37.50 18.82
CA ASP A 334 8.39 37.62 19.82
C ASP A 334 8.52 38.95 20.60
N HIS A 335 7.62 39.17 21.56
CA HIS A 335 7.62 40.39 22.37
C HIS A 335 8.88 40.56 23.26
N SER A 336 9.62 39.45 23.49
CA SER A 336 10.88 39.46 24.22
C SER A 336 12.07 39.73 23.31
N GLY A 337 11.86 39.85 21.99
CA GLY A 337 12.89 40.00 20.98
C GLY A 337 13.52 38.68 20.52
N ASP A 338 13.06 37.54 21.06
CA ASP A 338 13.57 36.23 20.67
C ASP A 338 13.04 35.77 19.30
N PRO A 339 13.87 35.11 18.49
CA PRO A 339 13.47 34.65 17.17
C PRO A 339 12.39 33.57 17.28
N LYS A 340 11.27 33.79 16.59
CA LYS A 340 10.09 32.92 16.59
C LYS A 340 9.99 32.09 15.33
N PHE A 341 10.14 32.74 14.16
CA PHE A 341 10.06 32.11 12.83
C PHE A 341 11.05 32.75 11.89
N LEU A 342 11.41 31.99 10.85
CA LEU A 342 12.12 32.46 9.66
C LEU A 342 11.18 32.39 8.46
N SER A 343 11.19 33.42 7.62
CA SER A 343 10.67 33.38 6.27
C SER A 343 11.80 33.68 5.29
N PHE A 344 11.92 32.93 4.22
CA PHE A 344 13.01 33.13 3.28
C PHE A 344 12.63 32.76 1.85
N VAL A 345 13.37 33.35 0.91
CA VAL A 345 13.35 33.00 -0.50
C VAL A 345 14.69 32.37 -0.88
N TRP A 346 14.65 31.30 -1.62
CA TRP A 346 15.80 30.61 -2.22
C TRP A 346 15.62 30.45 -3.71
N MET A 347 16.65 30.80 -4.51
CA MET A 347 16.62 30.70 -5.96
C MET A 347 17.11 29.30 -6.41
N ASP A 348 16.20 28.43 -6.80
CA ASP A 348 16.51 27.22 -7.57
C ASP A 348 16.35 27.53 -9.07
N ARG A 349 15.40 26.94 -9.77
CA ARG A 349 14.98 27.33 -11.13
C ARG A 349 14.05 28.54 -11.09
N GLU A 350 13.28 28.59 -10.03
CA GLU A 350 12.30 29.60 -9.69
C GLU A 350 12.48 29.95 -8.22
N ARG A 351 12.00 31.11 -7.84
CA ARG A 351 11.96 31.51 -6.44
C ARG A 351 11.11 30.55 -5.63
N ARG A 352 11.68 30.02 -4.57
CA ARG A 352 10.98 29.15 -3.60
C ARG A 352 10.92 29.89 -2.27
N TYR A 353 9.69 30.06 -1.78
CA TYR A 353 9.44 30.74 -0.51
C TYR A 353 9.20 29.71 0.58
N PHE A 354 9.79 29.94 1.74
CA PHE A 354 9.71 29.03 2.87
C PHE A 354 9.32 29.76 4.13
N ILE A 355 8.65 29.03 5.02
CA ILE A 355 8.47 29.42 6.42
C ILE A 355 9.04 28.31 7.31
N SER A 356 9.70 28.69 8.39
CA SER A 356 10.34 27.74 9.30
C SER A 356 10.28 28.22 10.74
N SER A 357 10.02 27.31 11.66
CA SER A 357 10.24 27.48 13.11
C SER A 357 11.42 26.65 13.62
N ALA A 358 12.27 26.15 12.72
CA ALA A 358 13.44 25.33 13.02
C ALA A 358 14.60 25.66 12.08
N SER A 359 15.85 25.35 12.51
CA SER A 359 17.04 25.50 11.67
C SER A 359 17.46 26.96 11.44
N SER A 360 18.19 27.26 10.38
CA SER A 360 18.77 28.58 10.11
C SER A 360 18.88 28.86 8.60
N LEU A 361 19.22 30.11 8.27
CA LEU A 361 19.62 30.53 6.93
C LEU A 361 21.14 30.39 6.69
N GLN A 362 21.90 29.86 7.62
CA GLN A 362 23.30 29.50 7.35
C GLN A 362 23.36 28.54 6.17
N GLU A 363 24.43 28.65 5.40
CA GLU A 363 24.68 27.74 4.29
C GLU A 363 24.75 26.29 4.78
N GLY A 364 23.96 25.41 4.17
CA GLY A 364 23.93 23.98 4.40
C GLY A 364 24.79 23.22 3.40
N GLU A 365 24.69 21.89 3.41
CA GLU A 365 25.32 21.08 2.37
C GLU A 365 24.73 21.45 1.01
N PRO A 366 25.58 21.65 -0.03
CA PRO A 366 25.12 22.08 -1.34
C PRO A 366 24.12 21.09 -1.94
N TYR A 367 23.12 21.60 -2.64
CA TYR A 367 22.11 20.78 -3.32
C TYR A 367 22.66 20.31 -4.66
N SER A 368 22.89 18.99 -4.80
CA SER A 368 23.40 18.38 -6.02
C SER A 368 22.32 17.68 -6.84
N ARG A 369 22.32 17.91 -8.15
CA ARG A 369 21.46 17.25 -9.13
C ARG A 369 22.27 16.68 -10.27
N LYS A 370 22.12 15.40 -10.54
CA LYS A 370 22.65 14.77 -11.76
C LYS A 370 21.70 15.00 -12.93
N ARG A 371 22.24 15.43 -14.06
CA ARG A 371 21.50 15.63 -15.30
C ARG A 371 22.27 15.10 -16.48
N TRP A 372 21.56 14.48 -17.40
CA TRP A 372 22.09 14.20 -18.73
C TRP A 372 22.09 15.51 -19.52
N ARG A 373 23.27 15.94 -19.97
CA ARG A 373 23.43 17.01 -20.92
C ARG A 373 23.59 16.38 -22.29
N GLN A 374 22.72 16.71 -23.22
CA GLN A 374 22.91 16.39 -24.63
C GLN A 374 24.01 17.34 -25.13
N VAL A 375 25.13 16.79 -25.50
CA VAL A 375 26.20 17.51 -26.19
C VAL A 375 25.67 17.80 -27.60
N SER A 376 25.95 18.96 -28.16
CA SER A 376 25.36 19.50 -29.40
C SER A 376 25.21 18.43 -30.48
N GLU A 377 24.16 18.54 -31.33
CA GLU A 377 23.84 17.61 -32.42
C GLU A 377 24.98 17.45 -33.45
N GLU A 378 25.97 18.32 -33.43
CA GLU A 378 27.14 18.29 -34.36
C GLU A 378 28.24 17.34 -33.90
N ASP A 379 28.34 17.00 -32.62
CA ASP A 379 29.26 16.01 -32.09
C ASP A 379 28.48 14.73 -31.76
N ASN A 380 28.76 13.63 -32.43
CA ASN A 380 28.27 12.29 -32.09
C ASN A 380 28.74 11.80 -30.70
N ALA A 381 28.81 12.71 -29.73
CA ALA A 381 29.24 12.45 -28.38
C ALA A 381 28.06 11.89 -27.55
N GLU A 382 28.35 10.84 -26.78
CA GLU A 382 27.37 10.27 -25.84
C GLU A 382 26.91 11.33 -24.82
N PRO A 383 25.64 11.29 -24.39
CA PRO A 383 25.13 12.21 -23.38
C PRO A 383 25.98 12.17 -22.10
N GLU A 384 26.49 13.32 -21.68
CA GLU A 384 27.32 13.42 -20.47
C GLU A 384 26.45 13.61 -19.22
N ASN A 385 26.77 12.91 -18.15
CA ASN A 385 26.11 13.06 -16.86
C ASN A 385 26.78 14.21 -16.09
N VAL A 386 26.16 15.39 -16.10
CA VAL A 386 26.67 16.57 -15.41
C VAL A 386 26.00 16.69 -14.03
N GLU A 387 26.81 16.82 -12.99
CA GLU A 387 26.35 17.13 -11.63
C GLU A 387 26.35 18.66 -11.44
N LEU A 388 25.15 19.21 -11.26
CA LEU A 388 24.97 20.62 -10.92
C LEU A 388 24.81 20.77 -9.42
N THR A 389 25.71 21.49 -8.81
CA THR A 389 25.71 21.79 -7.38
C THR A 389 25.38 23.26 -7.15
N ILE A 390 24.41 23.55 -6.28
CA ILE A 390 23.99 24.90 -5.92
C ILE A 390 23.97 25.07 -4.39
N PRO A 391 24.37 26.25 -3.86
CA PRO A 391 24.22 26.57 -2.44
C PRO A 391 22.76 26.49 -1.99
N GLN A 392 22.53 26.13 -0.76
CA GLN A 392 21.20 26.16 -0.15
C GLN A 392 21.27 26.47 1.35
N PRO A 393 20.26 27.16 1.92
CA PRO A 393 20.22 27.37 3.36
C PRO A 393 19.90 26.07 4.09
N LYS A 394 20.38 25.93 5.31
CA LYS A 394 20.21 24.71 6.14
C LYS A 394 18.76 24.31 6.33
N ALA A 395 17.84 25.27 6.42
CA ALA A 395 16.40 25.00 6.48
C ALA A 395 15.86 24.33 5.20
N ALA A 396 16.34 24.76 4.02
CA ALA A 396 15.96 24.13 2.76
C ALA A 396 16.58 22.74 2.60
N GLU A 397 17.84 22.54 3.02
CA GLU A 397 18.47 21.22 3.05
C GLU A 397 17.62 20.20 3.81
N ILE A 398 17.20 20.54 5.05
CA ILE A 398 16.34 19.67 5.86
C ILE A 398 15.02 19.40 5.14
N TYR A 399 14.37 20.43 4.61
CA TYR A 399 13.11 20.29 3.89
C TYR A 399 13.24 19.30 2.74
N TYR A 400 14.21 19.46 1.84
CA TYR A 400 14.38 18.59 0.68
C TYR A 400 14.86 17.17 1.02
N ALA A 401 15.57 16.98 2.13
CA ALA A 401 15.92 15.65 2.63
C ALA A 401 14.69 14.86 3.10
N VAL A 402 13.61 15.55 3.49
CA VAL A 402 12.46 14.98 4.17
C VAL A 402 11.19 14.98 3.30
N CYS A 403 10.88 16.07 2.60
CA CYS A 403 9.58 16.26 1.93
C CYS A 403 9.24 15.20 0.87
N GLY A 404 10.24 14.59 0.23
CA GLY A 404 10.03 13.57 -0.82
C GLY A 404 9.81 12.15 -0.31
N LYS A 405 9.74 11.91 1.00
CA LYS A 405 9.67 10.54 1.55
C LYS A 405 8.36 9.84 1.24
N ILE A 406 7.23 10.54 1.33
CA ILE A 406 5.91 10.00 1.00
C ILE A 406 5.81 9.71 -0.50
N ASP A 407 6.31 10.59 -1.35
CA ASP A 407 6.37 10.36 -2.80
C ASP A 407 7.26 9.16 -3.17
N GLN A 408 8.39 8.98 -2.49
CA GLN A 408 9.25 7.81 -2.65
C GLN A 408 8.51 6.54 -2.24
N HIS A 409 7.81 6.57 -1.10
CA HIS A 409 6.98 5.46 -0.64
C HIS A 409 5.88 5.12 -1.65
N ASN A 410 5.19 6.12 -2.19
CA ASN A 410 4.18 5.94 -3.24
C ASN A 410 4.77 5.28 -4.50
N ARG A 411 5.99 5.68 -4.92
CA ARG A 411 6.71 5.02 -6.03
C ARG A 411 7.02 3.56 -5.71
N HIS A 412 7.49 3.24 -4.52
CA HIS A 412 7.72 1.85 -4.09
C HIS A 412 6.44 1.02 -4.14
N ARG A 413 5.32 1.59 -3.71
CA ARG A 413 4.00 0.95 -3.70
C ARG A 413 3.44 0.74 -5.11
N GLN A 414 3.46 1.77 -5.93
CA GLN A 414 2.75 1.79 -7.21
C GLN A 414 3.59 1.27 -8.39
N ALA A 415 4.91 1.52 -8.38
CA ALA A 415 5.78 1.11 -9.48
C ALA A 415 6.47 -0.24 -9.25
N THR A 416 6.81 -0.59 -8.00
CA THR A 416 7.56 -1.82 -7.72
C THR A 416 6.68 -2.94 -7.18
N LEU A 417 5.88 -2.69 -6.14
CA LEU A 417 4.97 -3.70 -5.59
C LEU A 417 3.76 -3.93 -6.50
N GLN A 418 3.13 -2.88 -6.99
CA GLN A 418 2.02 -2.91 -7.94
C GLN A 418 0.77 -3.69 -7.50
N LEU A 419 0.57 -3.89 -6.20
CA LEU A 419 -0.54 -4.71 -5.70
C LEU A 419 -1.90 -4.17 -6.16
N GLU A 420 -2.08 -2.86 -6.13
CA GLU A 420 -3.31 -2.18 -6.52
C GLU A 420 -3.58 -2.26 -8.03
N THR A 421 -2.53 -2.17 -8.87
CA THR A 421 -2.68 -2.18 -10.33
C THR A 421 -2.92 -3.57 -10.89
N LYS A 422 -2.25 -4.57 -10.34
CA LYS A 422 -2.33 -5.96 -10.83
C LYS A 422 -3.55 -6.72 -10.31
N LEU A 423 -4.17 -6.28 -9.20
CA LEU A 423 -5.38 -6.88 -8.65
C LEU A 423 -6.60 -6.04 -9.03
N ALA A 424 -7.22 -6.38 -10.16
CA ALA A 424 -8.48 -5.76 -10.54
C ALA A 424 -9.60 -6.12 -9.55
N THR A 425 -10.34 -5.11 -9.10
CA THR A 425 -11.53 -5.26 -8.26
C THR A 425 -12.56 -4.19 -8.60
N HIS A 426 -13.84 -4.55 -8.51
CA HIS A 426 -14.97 -3.61 -8.57
C HIS A 426 -15.46 -3.21 -7.18
N ASP A 427 -14.81 -3.70 -6.14
CA ASP A 427 -15.11 -3.40 -4.74
C ASP A 427 -14.15 -2.30 -4.26
N TRP A 428 -14.68 -1.12 -4.03
CA TRP A 428 -13.91 0.05 -3.62
C TRP A 428 -13.25 -0.16 -2.25
N SER A 429 -13.94 -0.83 -1.31
CA SER A 429 -13.40 -1.05 0.04
C SER A 429 -12.19 -1.98 -0.01
N LYS A 430 -12.24 -3.03 -0.82
CA LYS A 430 -11.07 -3.87 -1.08
C LYS A 430 -9.93 -3.10 -1.72
N ARG A 431 -10.24 -2.16 -2.62
CA ARG A 431 -9.21 -1.30 -3.23
C ARG A 431 -8.47 -0.49 -2.17
N VAL A 432 -9.21 0.20 -1.28
CA VAL A 432 -8.61 1.01 -0.21
C VAL A 432 -7.84 0.11 0.78
N ASN A 433 -8.43 -1.01 1.20
CA ASN A 433 -7.77 -1.96 2.09
C ASN A 433 -6.48 -2.56 1.48
N LEU A 434 -6.46 -2.83 0.16
CA LEU A 434 -5.24 -3.23 -0.55
C LEU A 434 -4.17 -2.14 -0.54
N SER A 435 -4.58 -0.87 -0.63
CA SER A 435 -3.62 0.24 -0.54
C SER A 435 -2.97 0.31 0.84
N ILE A 436 -3.74 0.11 1.92
CA ILE A 436 -3.21 0.06 3.29
C ILE A 436 -2.29 -1.15 3.48
N LEU A 437 -2.68 -2.32 2.97
CA LEU A 437 -1.84 -3.51 2.97
C LEU A 437 -0.54 -3.28 2.19
N ALA A 438 -0.61 -2.65 1.02
CA ALA A 438 0.56 -2.32 0.21
C ALA A 438 1.48 -1.29 0.90
N ILE A 439 0.92 -0.30 1.61
CA ILE A 439 1.68 0.62 2.47
C ILE A 439 2.46 -0.17 3.51
N THR A 440 1.80 -1.10 4.22
CA THR A 440 2.45 -1.95 5.23
C THR A 440 3.58 -2.80 4.65
N MET A 441 3.41 -3.34 3.44
CA MET A 441 4.46 -4.13 2.76
C MET A 441 5.66 -3.26 2.35
N VAL A 442 5.42 -2.01 1.93
CA VAL A 442 6.51 -1.08 1.63
C VAL A 442 7.24 -0.68 2.91
N ASP A 443 6.51 -0.41 3.99
CA ASP A 443 7.10 -0.13 5.30
C ASP A 443 7.98 -1.29 5.77
N THR A 444 7.52 -2.53 5.58
CA THR A 444 8.30 -3.75 5.87
C THR A 444 9.63 -3.75 5.12
N TRP A 445 9.60 -3.46 3.83
CA TRP A 445 10.81 -3.35 3.03
C TRP A 445 11.76 -2.27 3.54
N LEU A 446 11.22 -1.08 3.84
CA LEU A 446 12.03 0.07 4.29
C LEU A 446 12.73 -0.23 5.61
N VAL A 447 12.03 -0.84 6.57
CA VAL A 447 12.61 -1.23 7.87
C VAL A 447 13.62 -2.37 7.67
N TYR A 448 13.25 -3.44 6.96
CA TYR A 448 14.13 -4.57 6.68
C TYR A 448 15.45 -4.11 6.03
N LYS A 449 15.37 -3.33 4.96
CA LYS A 449 16.53 -2.83 4.24
C LYS A 449 17.48 -2.03 5.13
N GLN A 450 16.93 -1.14 5.96
CA GLN A 450 17.73 -0.27 6.83
C GLN A 450 18.28 -1.02 8.05
N CYS A 451 17.57 -2.03 8.55
CA CYS A 451 18.04 -2.85 9.66
C CYS A 451 19.13 -3.84 9.23
N THR A 452 18.97 -4.49 8.06
CA THR A 452 19.85 -5.56 7.61
C THR A 452 20.98 -5.10 6.72
N HIS A 453 20.95 -3.83 6.26
CA HIS A 453 21.90 -3.28 5.27
C HIS A 453 22.05 -4.18 4.02
N THR A 454 20.97 -4.86 3.65
CA THR A 454 20.97 -5.82 2.55
C THR A 454 21.22 -5.14 1.20
N SER A 455 21.94 -5.84 0.32
CA SER A 455 22.07 -5.49 -1.10
C SER A 455 20.90 -6.00 -1.94
N GLU A 456 19.95 -6.72 -1.34
CA GLU A 456 18.76 -7.23 -2.01
C GLU A 456 17.96 -6.09 -2.65
N ILE A 457 17.49 -6.30 -3.86
CA ILE A 457 16.60 -5.34 -4.50
C ILE A 457 15.16 -5.54 -4.05
N GLN A 458 14.39 -4.46 -4.00
CA GLN A 458 13.01 -4.47 -3.51
C GLN A 458 12.11 -5.50 -4.20
N LYS A 459 12.33 -5.73 -5.49
CA LYS A 459 11.53 -6.69 -6.27
C LYS A 459 11.73 -8.13 -5.79
N ASP A 460 12.96 -8.49 -5.43
CA ASP A 460 13.30 -9.83 -4.94
C ASP A 460 12.82 -10.02 -3.51
N PHE A 461 12.98 -8.97 -2.66
CA PHE A 461 12.42 -8.97 -1.30
C PHE A 461 10.94 -9.36 -1.28
N TYR A 462 10.12 -8.79 -2.17
CA TYR A 462 8.70 -9.17 -2.22
C TYR A 462 8.49 -10.61 -2.68
N GLY A 463 9.37 -11.16 -3.50
CA GLY A 463 9.35 -12.58 -3.86
C GLY A 463 9.55 -13.47 -2.63
N TYR A 464 10.62 -13.23 -1.89
CA TYR A 464 10.94 -13.98 -0.67
C TYR A 464 9.92 -13.74 0.46
N LEU A 465 9.42 -12.51 0.63
CA LEU A 465 8.33 -12.27 1.58
C LEU A 465 7.08 -13.07 1.21
N ALA A 466 6.76 -13.18 -0.07
CA ALA A 466 5.62 -13.99 -0.52
C ALA A 466 5.83 -15.48 -0.18
N GLU A 467 7.03 -16.02 -0.36
CA GLU A 467 7.37 -17.40 0.03
C GLU A 467 7.19 -17.60 1.53
N GLU A 468 7.76 -16.73 2.36
CA GLU A 468 7.65 -16.82 3.82
C GLU A 468 6.19 -16.68 4.31
N LEU A 469 5.39 -15.81 3.67
CA LEU A 469 3.95 -15.69 3.94
C LEU A 469 3.16 -16.93 3.52
N ILE A 470 3.55 -17.60 2.45
CA ILE A 470 2.89 -18.82 1.96
C ILE A 470 3.24 -20.00 2.86
N ASP A 471 4.49 -20.15 3.24
CA ASP A 471 5.01 -21.28 4.02
C ASP A 471 5.00 -21.02 5.54
N ASN A 472 4.23 -20.04 6.00
CA ASN A 472 4.18 -19.62 7.39
C ASN A 472 3.79 -20.76 8.36
N ALA A 473 4.28 -20.67 9.60
CA ALA A 473 4.05 -21.68 10.65
C ALA A 473 2.68 -21.52 11.36
N TYR A 474 1.90 -20.49 11.05
CA TYR A 474 0.60 -20.21 11.70
C TYR A 474 -0.53 -21.12 11.21
N ASP A 475 -0.30 -21.95 10.18
CA ASP A 475 -1.17 -23.04 9.80
C ASP A 475 -1.03 -24.18 10.82
N THR A 476 -1.83 -24.14 11.87
CA THR A 476 -1.84 -25.22 12.88
C THR A 476 -2.28 -26.54 12.24
N ALA A 477 -1.76 -27.66 12.75
CA ALA A 477 -2.05 -29.00 12.27
C ALA A 477 -3.56 -29.33 12.19
N GLY A 478 -4.40 -28.69 13.02
CA GLY A 478 -5.85 -28.81 13.00
C GLY A 478 -6.49 -28.20 11.74
N THR A 479 -5.97 -27.09 11.24
CA THR A 479 -6.45 -26.44 10.01
C THR A 479 -6.00 -27.23 8.78
N ARG A 480 -4.80 -27.82 8.80
CA ARG A 480 -4.34 -28.77 7.78
C ARG A 480 -5.22 -30.02 7.74
N GLN A 481 -5.70 -30.50 8.88
CA GLN A 481 -6.58 -31.66 8.99
C GLN A 481 -8.03 -31.30 8.62
N ALA A 482 -8.52 -30.09 8.95
CA ALA A 482 -9.80 -29.57 8.49
C ALA A 482 -9.79 -29.26 6.99
N ALA A 483 -8.69 -28.69 6.46
CA ALA A 483 -8.49 -28.51 5.03
C ALA A 483 -8.34 -29.87 4.29
N ARG A 484 -7.77 -30.90 4.92
CA ARG A 484 -7.77 -32.28 4.42
C ARG A 484 -9.16 -32.93 4.52
N ARG A 485 -9.93 -32.64 5.57
CA ARG A 485 -11.31 -33.12 5.74
C ARG A 485 -12.33 -32.35 4.90
N SER A 486 -12.12 -31.05 4.64
CA SER A 486 -12.94 -30.27 3.70
C SER A 486 -12.55 -30.50 2.24
N ARG A 487 -11.37 -31.00 1.96
CA ARG A 487 -11.02 -31.74 0.75
C ARG A 487 -11.70 -33.12 0.78
N GLY A 488 -13.01 -33.16 1.16
CA GLY A 488 -13.78 -34.35 1.40
C GLY A 488 -13.15 -35.53 0.71
N GLU A 489 -12.96 -36.62 1.42
CA GLU A 489 -12.46 -37.91 0.92
C GLU A 489 -12.82 -38.17 -0.55
N MET A 490 -12.21 -37.41 -1.48
CA MET A 490 -11.94 -37.98 -2.77
C MET A 490 -10.78 -38.93 -2.51
N SER A 491 -11.13 -40.14 -2.05
CA SER A 491 -10.19 -41.25 -1.96
C SER A 491 -9.59 -41.37 -3.36
N VAL A 492 -8.39 -40.84 -3.49
CA VAL A 492 -7.58 -41.16 -4.65
C VAL A 492 -7.36 -42.67 -4.57
N PRO A 493 -7.84 -43.43 -5.54
CA PRO A 493 -7.65 -44.88 -5.52
C PRO A 493 -6.17 -45.19 -5.35
N ARG A 494 -5.81 -46.17 -4.48
CA ARG A 494 -4.44 -46.46 -4.08
C ARG A 494 -3.49 -46.95 -5.18
N ASN A 495 -3.90 -47.00 -6.44
CA ASN A 495 -3.14 -47.59 -7.55
C ASN A 495 -2.98 -46.60 -8.73
N TYR A 496 -2.41 -45.45 -8.43
CA TYR A 496 -2.10 -44.52 -9.49
C TYR A 496 -0.62 -44.65 -9.91
N THR A 497 -0.40 -45.16 -11.11
CA THR A 497 0.92 -45.28 -11.73
C THR A 497 0.92 -44.64 -13.08
N GLY A 498 1.09 -43.34 -13.23
CA GLY A 498 1.15 -42.91 -14.57
C GLY A 498 1.11 -41.44 -14.92
N VAL A 499 1.61 -41.21 -16.05
CA VAL A 499 1.66 -39.94 -16.77
C VAL A 499 0.23 -39.60 -17.24
N VAL A 500 -0.19 -38.41 -16.99
CA VAL A 500 -1.35 -37.85 -17.69
C VAL A 500 -0.88 -37.52 -19.11
N ALA A 501 -1.24 -38.35 -20.05
CA ALA A 501 -0.89 -38.09 -21.45
C ALA A 501 -1.34 -36.69 -21.84
N GLU A 502 -0.42 -35.89 -22.31
CA GLU A 502 -0.57 -34.54 -22.85
C GLU A 502 -0.92 -33.41 -21.88
N ASN A 503 -1.35 -33.67 -20.63
CA ASN A 503 -1.95 -32.63 -19.78
C ASN A 503 -1.42 -32.55 -18.34
N GLY A 504 -0.44 -33.34 -17.96
CA GLY A 504 0.18 -33.30 -16.65
C GLY A 504 0.34 -34.65 -15.95
N MET A 505 1.11 -34.69 -14.87
CA MET A 505 1.37 -35.87 -14.03
C MET A 505 0.87 -35.67 -12.60
N LEU A 506 0.42 -36.75 -11.95
CA LEU A 506 0.13 -36.78 -10.52
C LEU A 506 1.35 -37.21 -9.71
N ARG A 507 1.49 -36.68 -8.49
CA ARG A 507 2.53 -37.10 -7.53
C ARG A 507 2.55 -38.59 -7.23
N SER A 508 1.43 -39.26 -7.38
CA SER A 508 1.25 -40.69 -7.17
C SER A 508 1.51 -41.54 -8.42
N GLY A 509 1.84 -40.94 -9.55
CA GLY A 509 2.06 -41.64 -10.82
C GLY A 509 0.79 -42.13 -11.51
N ALA A 510 -0.39 -41.59 -11.21
CA ALA A 510 -1.64 -42.01 -11.80
C ALA A 510 -1.94 -41.35 -13.14
N SER A 511 -2.59 -42.07 -14.03
CA SER A 511 -3.06 -41.56 -15.31
C SER A 511 -4.43 -40.91 -15.19
N ILE A 512 -4.50 -39.58 -15.31
CA ILE A 512 -5.79 -38.87 -15.45
C ILE A 512 -6.08 -38.70 -16.94
N HIS A 513 -7.26 -39.12 -17.36
CA HIS A 513 -7.69 -38.98 -18.75
C HIS A 513 -9.18 -38.68 -18.87
N LEU A 514 -9.61 -38.24 -20.03
CA LEU A 514 -11.01 -38.07 -20.35
C LEU A 514 -11.64 -39.40 -20.78
N THR A 515 -12.73 -39.75 -20.10
CA THR A 515 -13.52 -40.92 -20.50
C THR A 515 -14.91 -40.50 -21.00
N PRO A 516 -15.46 -41.19 -22.00
CA PRO A 516 -16.86 -40.97 -22.37
C PRO A 516 -17.78 -41.44 -21.25
N THR A 517 -18.79 -40.61 -20.87
CA THR A 517 -19.74 -40.99 -19.84
C THR A 517 -20.42 -42.33 -20.15
N LYS A 518 -20.67 -43.13 -19.13
CA LYS A 518 -21.45 -44.36 -19.23
C LYS A 518 -22.97 -44.10 -19.36
N LYS A 519 -23.43 -42.90 -19.00
CA LYS A 519 -24.86 -42.54 -19.04
C LYS A 519 -25.35 -42.36 -20.48
N MET A 520 -26.45 -42.99 -20.79
CA MET A 520 -27.11 -42.93 -22.11
C MET A 520 -28.19 -41.87 -22.10
N ARG A 521 -28.40 -41.22 -23.25
CA ARG A 521 -29.46 -40.23 -23.43
C ARG A 521 -30.83 -40.93 -23.36
N ARG A 522 -31.72 -40.32 -22.57
CA ARG A 522 -33.14 -40.75 -22.53
C ARG A 522 -34.00 -39.75 -23.28
N VAL A 523 -34.92 -40.23 -24.12
CA VAL A 523 -35.90 -39.42 -24.82
C VAL A 523 -37.27 -40.04 -24.57
N LYS A 524 -38.19 -39.28 -23.98
CA LYS A 524 -39.54 -39.77 -23.58
C LYS A 524 -39.50 -41.08 -22.77
N GLY A 525 -38.55 -41.19 -21.83
CA GLY A 525 -38.38 -42.36 -20.97
C GLY A 525 -37.54 -43.51 -21.56
N ASN A 526 -37.33 -43.57 -22.87
CA ASN A 526 -36.56 -44.63 -23.52
C ASN A 526 -35.07 -44.28 -23.61
N ILE A 527 -34.21 -45.29 -23.37
CA ILE A 527 -32.76 -45.17 -23.52
C ILE A 527 -32.41 -45.17 -25.02
N THR A 528 -31.69 -44.15 -25.45
CA THR A 528 -31.22 -44.05 -26.84
C THR A 528 -29.83 -44.67 -27.00
N LYS A 529 -29.41 -44.96 -28.24
CA LYS A 529 -28.06 -45.45 -28.57
C LYS A 529 -26.96 -44.37 -28.38
N HIS A 530 -27.34 -43.14 -28.00
CA HIS A 530 -26.40 -42.02 -27.85
C HIS A 530 -26.09 -41.76 -26.39
N ARG A 531 -24.82 -41.46 -26.11
CA ARG A 531 -24.37 -41.05 -24.77
C ARG A 531 -24.95 -39.70 -24.38
N GLN A 532 -25.21 -39.54 -23.08
CA GLN A 532 -25.69 -38.26 -22.56
C GLN A 532 -24.63 -37.18 -22.80
N GLN A 533 -25.09 -35.98 -23.11
CA GLN A 533 -24.21 -34.80 -23.21
C GLN A 533 -24.69 -33.75 -22.25
N ARG A 534 -23.71 -33.10 -21.57
CA ARG A 534 -23.95 -31.98 -20.67
C ARG A 534 -22.99 -30.84 -21.01
N VAL A 535 -23.34 -29.64 -20.57
CA VAL A 535 -22.48 -28.48 -20.75
C VAL A 535 -21.17 -28.69 -19.97
N CYS A 536 -20.05 -28.41 -20.59
CA CYS A 536 -18.74 -28.48 -19.97
C CYS A 536 -18.69 -27.59 -18.70
N ARG A 537 -18.25 -28.18 -17.60
CA ARG A 537 -18.23 -27.51 -16.30
C ARG A 537 -17.22 -26.37 -16.25
N GLU A 538 -16.15 -26.46 -17.03
CA GLU A 538 -15.09 -25.47 -17.08
C GLU A 538 -15.44 -24.26 -17.97
N CYS A 539 -15.67 -24.48 -19.27
CA CYS A 539 -15.97 -23.37 -20.17
C CYS A 539 -17.41 -22.90 -20.15
N LYS A 540 -18.34 -23.73 -19.63
CA LYS A 540 -19.81 -23.48 -19.58
C LYS A 540 -20.47 -23.12 -20.91
N LYS A 541 -19.79 -23.41 -22.04
CA LYS A 541 -20.25 -23.04 -23.39
C LYS A 541 -20.62 -24.23 -24.23
N PHE A 542 -19.85 -25.31 -24.18
CA PHE A 542 -20.02 -26.42 -25.13
C PHE A 542 -20.53 -27.67 -24.43
N LYS A 543 -21.39 -28.42 -25.13
CA LYS A 543 -21.85 -29.73 -24.69
C LYS A 543 -20.78 -30.78 -24.97
N THR A 544 -20.56 -31.68 -24.01
CA THR A 544 -19.59 -32.77 -24.10
C THR A 544 -20.20 -34.07 -23.57
N LYS A 545 -19.65 -35.19 -24.05
CA LYS A 545 -19.92 -36.53 -23.54
C LYS A 545 -18.80 -37.10 -22.69
N HIS A 546 -17.74 -36.31 -22.46
CA HIS A 546 -16.54 -36.75 -21.75
C HIS A 546 -16.51 -36.21 -20.31
N VAL A 547 -15.99 -37.03 -19.42
CA VAL A 547 -15.85 -36.75 -17.99
C VAL A 547 -14.42 -37.07 -17.54
N CYS A 548 -13.94 -36.43 -16.46
CA CYS A 548 -12.67 -36.80 -15.86
C CYS A 548 -12.71 -38.22 -15.29
N SER A 549 -11.73 -39.05 -15.63
CA SER A 549 -11.66 -40.45 -15.18
C SER A 549 -11.54 -40.61 -13.66
N VAL A 550 -11.03 -39.60 -12.99
CA VAL A 550 -10.76 -39.61 -11.54
C VAL A 550 -11.88 -38.95 -10.74
N CYS A 551 -12.36 -37.80 -11.20
CA CYS A 551 -13.42 -37.05 -10.52
C CYS A 551 -14.82 -37.55 -10.83
N HIS A 552 -14.94 -38.57 -11.66
CA HIS A 552 -16.20 -39.13 -12.03
C HIS A 552 -16.72 -40.04 -10.93
N ASP A 553 -17.68 -39.56 -10.15
CA ASP A 553 -18.53 -40.34 -9.24
C ASP A 553 -19.93 -40.42 -9.78
N GLU A 554 -20.70 -41.43 -9.40
CA GLU A 554 -22.10 -41.64 -9.86
C GLU A 554 -23.00 -40.43 -9.58
N ASN A 555 -22.66 -39.60 -8.59
CA ASN A 555 -23.39 -38.42 -8.16
C ASN A 555 -22.80 -37.08 -8.63
N LEU A 556 -21.52 -37.05 -8.99
CA LEU A 556 -20.78 -35.82 -9.33
C LEU A 556 -19.99 -36.00 -10.63
N GLU A 557 -20.64 -35.82 -11.76
CA GLU A 557 -19.96 -35.88 -13.06
C GLU A 557 -19.32 -34.57 -13.46
N HIS A 558 -17.96 -34.58 -13.59
CA HIS A 558 -17.20 -33.46 -14.11
C HIS A 558 -17.12 -33.53 -15.65
N TRP A 559 -18.10 -32.92 -16.32
CA TRP A 559 -18.20 -32.87 -17.77
C TRP A 559 -17.18 -31.87 -18.34
N LEU A 560 -16.29 -32.31 -19.23
CA LEU A 560 -15.17 -31.55 -19.77
C LEU A 560 -15.08 -31.68 -21.28
N CYS A 561 -14.69 -30.59 -21.97
CA CYS A 561 -14.40 -30.64 -23.39
C CYS A 561 -13.25 -31.61 -23.67
N HIS A 562 -13.35 -32.38 -24.79
CA HIS A 562 -12.27 -33.26 -25.20
C HIS A 562 -11.08 -32.45 -25.70
N THR A 563 -9.88 -32.97 -25.48
CA THR A 563 -8.61 -32.35 -25.87
C THR A 563 -8.52 -32.10 -27.39
N ASP A 564 -9.04 -33.02 -28.21
CA ASP A 564 -9.09 -32.89 -29.68
C ASP A 564 -9.83 -31.64 -30.17
N THR A 565 -10.58 -30.96 -29.29
CA THR A 565 -11.23 -29.70 -29.63
C THR A 565 -10.32 -28.48 -29.53
N GLY A 566 -9.06 -28.66 -29.21
CA GLY A 566 -8.08 -27.57 -28.97
C GLY A 566 -8.40 -26.70 -27.75
N ARG A 567 -9.24 -27.19 -26.82
CA ARG A 567 -9.67 -26.44 -25.63
C ARG A 567 -8.94 -26.93 -24.39
N SER A 568 -8.52 -25.99 -23.56
CA SER A 568 -7.78 -26.26 -22.32
C SER A 568 -8.64 -26.75 -21.14
N CYS A 569 -9.93 -27.02 -21.33
CA CYS A 569 -10.86 -27.33 -20.23
C CYS A 569 -10.41 -28.52 -19.37
N PHE A 570 -9.85 -29.54 -19.97
CA PHE A 570 -9.35 -30.70 -19.24
C PHE A 570 -8.07 -30.37 -18.47
N ALA A 571 -7.11 -29.70 -19.10
CA ALA A 571 -5.89 -29.26 -18.44
C ALA A 571 -6.18 -28.31 -17.26
N THR A 572 -7.13 -27.39 -17.44
CA THR A 572 -7.59 -26.50 -16.37
C THR A 572 -8.22 -27.28 -15.22
N HIS A 573 -9.08 -28.25 -15.52
CA HIS A 573 -9.72 -29.08 -14.53
C HIS A 573 -8.69 -29.90 -13.74
N VAL A 574 -7.70 -30.47 -14.41
CA VAL A 574 -6.63 -31.23 -13.77
C VAL A 574 -5.82 -30.34 -12.84
N ALA A 575 -5.44 -29.15 -13.28
CA ALA A 575 -4.72 -28.19 -12.47
C ALA A 575 -5.49 -27.72 -11.22
N ASP A 576 -6.83 -27.63 -11.33
CA ASP A 576 -7.67 -27.09 -10.26
C ASP A 576 -8.12 -28.14 -9.24
N ASN A 577 -8.18 -29.40 -9.62
CA ASN A 577 -8.86 -30.44 -8.81
C ASN A 577 -7.98 -31.66 -8.50
N HIS A 578 -6.75 -31.70 -9.01
CA HIS A 578 -5.85 -32.82 -8.79
C HIS A 578 -4.47 -32.30 -8.35
N ASP A 579 -3.88 -32.95 -7.34
CA ASP A 579 -2.51 -32.65 -6.91
C ASP A 579 -1.53 -33.14 -7.98
N MET A 580 -0.84 -32.21 -8.61
CA MET A 580 0.16 -32.43 -9.65
C MET A 580 1.57 -32.31 -9.10
N LEU A 581 2.48 -33.10 -9.63
CA LEU A 581 3.92 -33.02 -9.36
C LEU A 581 4.53 -31.74 -9.87
#